data_51c8a8ec37f10322778cdaf1c1ae8e74
#
_entry.id   51c8a8ec37f10322778cdaf1c1ae8e74
#
_cell.length_a   1.000
_cell.length_b   1.000
_cell.length_c   1.000
_cell.angle_alpha   90.00
_cell.angle_beta   90.00
_cell.angle_gamma   90.00
#
_symmetry.space_group_name_H-M   'P 1'
#
loop_
_entity.id
_entity.type
_entity.pdbx_description
1 polymer ?
#
loop_
_entity_poly.entity_id
_entity_poly.type
_entity_poly.pdbx_seq_one_letter_code
_entity_poly.pdbx_strand_id
1 'polypeptide(L)'
;MTDQQAHQFERGTDGPKVILVGLDGSDSSLRAVAYAAGLARRQRALLAIVYVQPVMAAGAALGVPVAGTTDEIAESLVAQIREAAEQVKGVFETRWEFHTFRGDPYNGLVRAADDLKADAVVVGASEQAGHRIIGSVAIRLVKAGRWPVTVVP
;
A
#
# COMPACT_ATOMS: atom_id res chain seq x y z
N MET A 1 -21.18 19.06 10.30
CA MET A 1 -19.82 18.77 10.73
C MET A 1 -18.89 19.73 10.01
N THR A 2 -18.31 20.63 10.73
CA THR A 2 -17.38 21.60 10.17
C THR A 2 -16.02 20.95 10.00
N ASP A 3 -15.34 21.24 8.88
CA ASP A 3 -13.99 20.81 8.50
C ASP A 3 -12.92 21.00 9.60
N GLN A 4 -13.22 21.72 10.65
CA GLN A 4 -12.32 21.98 11.78
C GLN A 4 -12.01 20.76 12.64
N GLN A 5 -12.82 19.69 12.58
CA GLN A 5 -12.55 18.48 13.36
C GLN A 5 -11.53 17.56 12.69
N ALA A 6 -11.30 17.71 11.39
CA ALA A 6 -10.33 16.89 10.64
C ALA A 6 -8.86 17.23 10.93
N HIS A 7 -8.59 18.35 11.59
CA HIS A 7 -7.23 18.84 11.85
C HIS A 7 -6.91 19.00 13.35
N GLN A 8 -7.73 18.46 14.25
CA GLN A 8 -7.39 18.48 15.65
C GLN A 8 -6.22 17.53 15.94
N PHE A 9 -5.15 18.08 16.47
CA PHE A 9 -4.03 17.29 16.95
C PHE A 9 -4.51 16.39 18.10
N GLU A 10 -4.53 15.08 17.84
CA GLU A 10 -5.03 14.08 18.78
C GLU A 10 -3.96 13.75 19.82
N ARG A 11 -3.92 14.52 20.90
CA ARG A 11 -3.06 14.19 22.04
C ARG A 11 -3.59 12.98 22.78
N GLY A 12 -2.69 12.08 23.15
CA GLY A 12 -3.03 10.91 23.96
C GLY A 12 -3.65 9.75 23.19
N THR A 13 -3.57 9.78 21.85
CA THR A 13 -3.89 8.61 21.04
C THR A 13 -2.68 7.70 20.91
N ASP A 14 -2.93 6.41 20.73
CA ASP A 14 -1.89 5.39 20.63
C ASP A 14 -1.25 5.32 19.22
N GLY A 15 -1.32 6.39 18.45
CA GLY A 15 -0.80 6.46 17.09
C GLY A 15 -1.80 5.96 16.03
N PRO A 16 -1.33 5.66 14.81
CA PRO A 16 -2.20 5.25 13.72
C PRO A 16 -2.88 3.91 14.00
N LYS A 17 -4.17 3.81 13.68
CA LYS A 17 -4.98 2.59 13.82
C LYS A 17 -5.04 1.77 12.52
N VAL A 18 -4.93 2.43 11.38
CA VAL A 18 -4.91 1.80 10.06
C VAL A 18 -3.71 2.33 9.28
N ILE A 19 -2.81 1.43 8.95
CA ILE A 19 -1.64 1.72 8.11
C ILE A 19 -1.88 1.06 6.77
N LEU A 20 -1.95 1.87 5.72
CA LEU A 20 -2.10 1.41 4.36
C LEU A 20 -0.72 1.27 3.72
N VAL A 21 -0.48 0.18 3.01
CA VAL A 21 0.72 0.00 2.20
C VAL A 21 0.36 -0.36 0.77
N GLY A 22 0.95 0.33 -0.19
CA GLY A 22 0.82 0.02 -1.61
C GLY A 22 1.74 -1.13 -2.02
N LEU A 23 1.20 -2.10 -2.72
CA LEU A 23 1.92 -3.27 -3.25
C LEU A 23 1.72 -3.35 -4.76
N ASP A 24 2.82 -3.43 -5.51
CA ASP A 24 2.79 -3.62 -6.96
C ASP A 24 3.60 -4.85 -7.43
N GLY A 25 4.16 -5.60 -6.48
CA GLY A 25 4.99 -6.77 -6.75
C GLY A 25 6.47 -6.49 -6.94
N SER A 26 6.89 -5.22 -6.95
CA SER A 26 8.29 -4.86 -6.97
C SER A 26 8.97 -5.16 -5.63
N ASP A 27 10.29 -5.33 -5.65
CA ASP A 27 11.08 -5.58 -4.44
C ASP A 27 10.93 -4.44 -3.42
N SER A 28 10.89 -3.20 -3.88
CA SER A 28 10.68 -2.05 -3.00
C SER A 28 9.30 -2.04 -2.36
N SER A 29 8.25 -2.44 -3.10
CA SER A 29 6.91 -2.56 -2.53
C SER A 29 6.81 -3.71 -1.51
N LEU A 30 7.50 -4.83 -1.74
CA LEU A 30 7.59 -5.92 -0.76
C LEU A 30 8.35 -5.50 0.49
N ARG A 31 9.43 -4.74 0.36
CA ARG A 31 10.12 -4.13 1.50
C ARG A 31 9.22 -3.15 2.25
N ALA A 32 8.42 -2.38 1.52
CA ALA A 32 7.43 -1.48 2.12
C ALA A 32 6.39 -2.24 2.94
N VAL A 33 5.88 -3.37 2.44
CA VAL A 33 4.96 -4.25 3.19
C VAL A 33 5.62 -4.75 4.47
N ALA A 34 6.85 -5.23 4.41
CA ALA A 34 7.57 -5.71 5.59
C ALA A 34 7.79 -4.59 6.63
N TYR A 35 8.17 -3.40 6.18
CA TYR A 35 8.32 -2.23 7.04
C TYR A 35 6.98 -1.84 7.70
N ALA A 36 5.93 -1.74 6.90
CA ALA A 36 4.59 -1.39 7.38
C ALA A 36 4.03 -2.44 8.35
N ALA A 37 4.30 -3.73 8.13
CA ALA A 37 3.92 -4.79 9.04
C ALA A 37 4.57 -4.64 10.42
N GLY A 38 5.86 -4.34 10.48
CA GLY A 38 6.56 -4.05 11.73
C GLY A 38 6.02 -2.81 12.43
N LEU A 39 5.70 -1.77 11.67
CA LEU A 39 5.11 -0.54 12.20
C LEU A 39 3.71 -0.81 12.76
N ALA A 40 2.84 -1.49 12.00
CA ALA A 40 1.48 -1.85 12.41
C ALA A 40 1.49 -2.70 13.68
N ARG A 41 2.38 -3.67 13.77
CA ARG A 41 2.53 -4.51 14.97
C ARG A 41 2.87 -3.67 16.21
N ARG A 42 3.85 -2.77 16.11
CA ARG A 42 4.25 -1.90 17.22
C ARG A 42 3.16 -0.93 17.63
N GLN A 43 2.37 -0.45 16.69
CA GLN A 43 1.26 0.47 16.92
C GLN A 43 -0.06 -0.24 17.25
N ARG A 44 -0.11 -1.57 17.20
CA ARG A 44 -1.33 -2.38 17.31
C ARG A 44 -2.38 -1.96 16.27
N ALA A 45 -1.90 -1.55 15.10
CA ALA A 45 -2.70 -1.09 13.99
C ALA A 45 -3.09 -2.25 13.06
N LEU A 46 -4.13 -2.03 12.27
CA LEU A 46 -4.44 -2.86 11.12
C LEU A 46 -3.52 -2.50 9.96
N LEU A 47 -2.91 -3.49 9.33
CA LEU A 47 -2.17 -3.35 8.09
C LEU A 47 -3.11 -3.60 6.91
N ALA A 48 -3.42 -2.55 6.16
CA ALA A 48 -4.19 -2.65 4.93
C ALA A 48 -3.23 -2.70 3.74
N ILE A 49 -3.07 -3.87 3.15
CA ILE A 49 -2.23 -4.07 1.96
C ILE A 49 -3.10 -3.85 0.74
N VAL A 50 -2.72 -2.91 -0.10
CA VAL A 50 -3.51 -2.48 -1.26
C VAL A 50 -2.73 -2.73 -2.54
N TYR A 51 -3.28 -3.58 -3.38
CA TYR A 51 -2.84 -3.79 -4.75
C TYR A 51 -3.75 -3.00 -5.69
N VAL A 52 -3.17 -2.10 -6.47
CA VAL A 52 -3.92 -1.38 -7.49
C VAL A 52 -3.66 -2.04 -8.84
N GLN A 53 -4.69 -2.69 -9.37
CA GLN A 53 -4.64 -3.31 -10.70
C GLN A 53 -4.64 -2.21 -11.76
N PRO A 54 -3.60 -2.13 -12.60
CA PRO A 54 -3.62 -1.19 -13.70
C PRO A 54 -4.77 -1.55 -14.65
N VAL A 55 -5.54 -0.54 -15.06
CA VAL A 55 -6.46 -0.71 -16.17
C VAL A 55 -5.62 -0.91 -17.42
N MET A 56 -5.81 -2.06 -18.08
CA MET A 56 -5.08 -2.42 -19.27
C MET A 56 -5.24 -1.33 -20.34
N ALA A 57 -4.16 -0.62 -20.60
CA ALA A 57 -4.11 0.31 -21.70
C ALA A 57 -4.28 -0.45 -23.04
N ALA A 58 -4.69 0.27 -24.09
CA ALA A 58 -5.03 -0.24 -25.41
C ALA A 58 -4.03 -1.23 -26.07
N GLY A 59 -2.82 -1.40 -25.51
CA GLY A 59 -1.85 -2.42 -25.92
C GLY A 59 -2.30 -3.87 -25.73
N ALA A 60 -3.22 -4.12 -24.79
CA ALA A 60 -3.82 -5.46 -24.63
C ALA A 60 -4.78 -5.80 -25.78
N ALA A 61 -5.35 -4.80 -26.44
CA ALA A 61 -6.18 -4.99 -27.63
C ALA A 61 -5.37 -5.45 -28.86
N LEU A 62 -4.03 -5.38 -28.80
CA LEU A 62 -3.13 -5.80 -29.87
C LEU A 62 -2.61 -7.23 -29.73
N GLY A 63 -3.20 -8.04 -28.84
CA GLY A 63 -2.88 -9.46 -28.71
C GLY A 63 -1.49 -9.78 -28.17
N VAL A 64 -0.84 -8.84 -27.50
CA VAL A 64 0.40 -9.10 -26.77
C VAL A 64 0.05 -9.98 -25.56
N PRO A 65 0.62 -11.19 -25.41
CA PRO A 65 0.31 -12.04 -24.28
C PRO A 65 0.82 -11.32 -23.00
N VAL A 66 -0.13 -10.88 -22.18
CA VAL A 66 0.17 -10.43 -20.82
C VAL A 66 0.35 -11.69 -19.99
N ALA A 67 1.50 -11.81 -19.35
CA ALA A 67 1.79 -12.94 -18.46
C ALA A 67 0.85 -12.87 -17.24
N GLY A 68 -0.20 -13.69 -17.27
CA GLY A 68 -1.21 -13.78 -16.23
C GLY A 68 -2.32 -12.72 -16.35
N THR A 69 -3.48 -13.07 -15.83
CA THR A 69 -4.57 -12.11 -15.61
C THR A 69 -4.25 -11.25 -14.40
N THR A 70 -4.82 -10.06 -14.34
CA THR A 70 -4.67 -9.17 -13.17
C THR A 70 -5.14 -9.84 -11.88
N ASP A 71 -6.12 -10.72 -11.95
CA ASP A 71 -6.62 -11.48 -10.81
C ASP A 71 -5.60 -12.56 -10.36
N GLU A 72 -4.95 -13.24 -11.30
CA GLU A 72 -3.87 -14.19 -10.99
C GLU A 72 -2.67 -13.52 -10.31
N ILE A 73 -2.30 -12.31 -10.72
CA ILE A 73 -1.26 -11.53 -10.07
C ILE A 73 -1.66 -11.19 -8.63
N ALA A 74 -2.89 -10.74 -8.42
CA ALA A 74 -3.39 -10.43 -7.09
C ALA A 74 -3.40 -11.67 -6.19
N GLU A 75 -3.85 -12.82 -6.69
CA GLU A 75 -3.84 -14.10 -5.96
C GLU A 75 -2.42 -14.54 -5.60
N SER A 76 -1.48 -14.38 -6.52
CA SER A 76 -0.06 -14.69 -6.27
C SER A 76 0.52 -13.80 -5.18
N LEU A 77 0.24 -12.51 -5.20
CA LEU A 77 0.71 -11.57 -4.18
C LEU A 77 0.10 -11.87 -2.80
N VAL A 78 -1.19 -12.18 -2.74
CA VAL A 78 -1.84 -12.61 -1.48
C VAL A 78 -1.20 -13.87 -0.94
N ALA A 79 -0.92 -14.84 -1.81
CA ALA A 79 -0.28 -16.10 -1.40
C ALA A 79 1.12 -15.85 -0.80
N GLN A 80 1.92 -14.98 -1.42
CA GLN A 80 3.24 -14.61 -0.90
C GLN A 80 3.14 -13.94 0.48
N ILE A 81 2.21 -13.02 0.65
CA ILE A 81 2.00 -12.33 1.94
C ILE A 81 1.55 -13.32 3.00
N ARG A 82 0.63 -14.22 2.66
CA ARG A 82 0.14 -15.24 3.60
C ARG A 82 1.25 -16.18 4.02
N GLU A 83 2.09 -16.63 3.10
CA GLU A 83 3.24 -17.47 3.40
C GLU A 83 4.22 -16.76 4.34
N ALA A 84 4.56 -15.49 4.05
CA ALA A 84 5.42 -14.69 4.92
C ALA A 84 4.83 -14.50 6.32
N ALA A 85 3.52 -14.28 6.42
CA ALA A 85 2.83 -14.14 7.71
C ALA A 85 2.86 -15.45 8.51
N GLU A 86 2.69 -16.62 7.87
CA GLU A 86 2.77 -17.92 8.54
C GLU A 86 4.19 -18.21 9.06
N GLN A 87 5.24 -17.80 8.35
CA GLN A 87 6.63 -18.00 8.79
C GLN A 87 6.96 -17.27 10.10
N VAL A 88 6.28 -16.18 10.39
CA VAL A 88 6.50 -15.37 11.59
C VAL A 88 5.43 -15.54 12.65
N LYS A 89 4.47 -16.44 12.42
CA LYS A 89 3.36 -16.69 13.32
C LYS A 89 3.85 -17.14 14.70
N GLY A 90 3.25 -16.55 15.73
CA GLY A 90 3.65 -16.81 17.11
C GLY A 90 4.85 -16.01 17.60
N VAL A 91 5.61 -15.38 16.71
CA VAL A 91 6.72 -14.48 17.05
C VAL A 91 6.36 -13.03 16.75
N PHE A 92 5.84 -12.77 15.54
CA PHE A 92 5.42 -11.47 15.10
C PHE A 92 4.03 -11.53 14.48
N GLU A 93 3.01 -11.31 15.26
CA GLU A 93 1.64 -11.27 14.75
C GLU A 93 1.22 -9.84 14.40
N THR A 94 0.67 -9.69 13.21
CA THR A 94 0.10 -8.44 12.72
C THR A 94 -1.28 -8.73 12.14
N ARG A 95 -2.28 -7.95 12.53
CA ARG A 95 -3.57 -8.00 11.84
C ARG A 95 -3.42 -7.35 10.47
N TRP A 96 -3.79 -8.05 9.43
CA TRP A 96 -3.66 -7.54 8.08
C TRP A 96 -4.86 -7.92 7.20
N GLU A 97 -5.11 -7.10 6.22
CA GLU A 97 -6.12 -7.31 5.18
C GLU A 97 -5.49 -7.01 3.82
N PHE A 98 -5.98 -7.68 2.78
CA PHE A 98 -5.56 -7.44 1.40
C PHE A 98 -6.74 -6.92 0.60
N HIS A 99 -6.54 -5.80 -0.06
CA HIS A 99 -7.55 -5.14 -0.88
C HIS A 99 -7.04 -4.92 -2.29
N THR A 100 -7.94 -5.06 -3.26
CA THR A 100 -7.65 -4.81 -4.66
C THR A 100 -8.52 -3.66 -5.16
N PHE A 101 -7.87 -2.68 -5.77
CA PHE A 101 -8.52 -1.56 -6.45
C PHE A 101 -8.11 -1.56 -7.92
N ARG A 102 -8.91 -0.97 -8.78
CA ARG A 102 -8.61 -0.86 -10.21
C ARG A 102 -8.38 0.59 -10.59
N GLY A 103 -7.44 0.81 -11.50
CA GLY A 103 -7.19 2.10 -12.10
C GLY A 103 -5.74 2.57 -11.99
N ASP A 104 -5.57 3.87 -12.01
CA ASP A 104 -4.28 4.51 -11.78
C ASP A 104 -3.79 4.26 -10.36
N PRO A 105 -2.51 3.90 -10.15
CA PRO A 105 -2.00 3.58 -8.83
C PRO A 105 -2.22 4.67 -7.78
N TYR A 106 -1.99 5.92 -8.11
CA TYR A 106 -2.23 7.03 -7.19
C TYR A 106 -3.71 7.15 -6.81
N ASN A 107 -4.59 7.19 -7.81
CA ASN A 107 -6.04 7.32 -7.57
C ASN A 107 -6.59 6.10 -6.82
N GLY A 108 -6.09 4.91 -7.11
CA GLY A 108 -6.46 3.69 -6.40
C GLY A 108 -6.05 3.72 -4.93
N LEU A 109 -4.84 4.18 -4.63
CA LEU A 109 -4.37 4.33 -3.25
C LEU A 109 -5.15 5.41 -2.49
N VAL A 110 -5.47 6.53 -3.14
CA VAL A 110 -6.31 7.58 -2.53
C VAL A 110 -7.69 7.05 -2.18
N ARG A 111 -8.35 6.34 -3.10
CA ARG A 111 -9.64 5.71 -2.83
C ARG A 111 -9.55 4.70 -1.69
N ALA A 112 -8.54 3.85 -1.72
CA ALA A 112 -8.33 2.87 -0.65
C ALA A 112 -8.12 3.55 0.70
N ALA A 113 -7.30 4.60 0.75
CA ALA A 113 -7.04 5.35 1.98
C ALA A 113 -8.31 6.01 2.53
N ASP A 114 -9.17 6.53 1.66
CA ASP A 114 -10.46 7.10 2.05
C ASP A 114 -11.44 6.02 2.54
N ASP A 115 -11.61 4.95 1.77
CA ASP A 115 -12.57 3.89 2.07
C ASP A 115 -12.19 3.13 3.36
N LEU A 116 -10.90 2.89 3.57
CA LEU A 116 -10.36 2.18 4.72
C LEU A 116 -10.06 3.11 5.91
N LYS A 117 -10.23 4.41 5.74
CA LYS A 117 -9.91 5.44 6.75
C LYS A 117 -8.47 5.31 7.26
N ALA A 118 -7.52 5.25 6.32
CA ALA A 118 -6.12 5.11 6.65
C ALA A 118 -5.59 6.33 7.42
N ASP A 119 -4.78 6.07 8.42
CA ASP A 119 -4.09 7.10 9.22
C ASP A 119 -2.69 7.40 8.70
N ALA A 120 -2.12 6.48 7.94
CA ALA A 120 -0.79 6.62 7.33
C ALA A 120 -0.71 5.78 6.06
N VAL A 121 0.12 6.21 5.11
CA VAL A 121 0.36 5.52 3.84
C VAL A 121 1.84 5.22 3.69
N VAL A 122 2.16 3.98 3.35
CA VAL A 122 3.51 3.50 3.10
C VAL A 122 3.61 3.05 1.65
N VAL A 123 4.65 3.45 0.96
CA VAL A 123 4.93 3.03 -0.42
C VAL A 123 6.41 2.72 -0.61
N GLY A 124 6.72 1.85 -1.55
CA GLY A 124 8.09 1.61 -1.97
C GLY A 124 8.62 2.74 -2.86
N ALA A 125 9.93 2.93 -2.86
CA ALA A 125 10.60 3.78 -3.82
C ALA A 125 10.50 3.16 -5.22
N SER A 126 10.50 3.99 -6.27
CA SER A 126 10.55 3.51 -7.64
C SER A 126 11.96 3.04 -7.98
N GLU A 127 12.06 1.89 -8.63
CA GLU A 127 13.31 1.33 -9.15
C GLU A 127 13.33 1.48 -10.68
N GLN A 128 13.63 2.67 -11.16
CA GLN A 128 13.81 2.88 -12.60
C GLN A 128 15.30 3.07 -12.94
N ALA A 129 15.76 2.36 -13.97
CA ALA A 129 17.10 2.49 -14.55
C ALA A 129 18.27 2.35 -13.54
N GLY A 130 18.17 1.46 -12.55
CA GLY A 130 19.23 1.21 -11.57
C GLY A 130 19.40 2.30 -10.50
N HIS A 131 18.58 3.33 -10.52
CA HIS A 131 18.57 4.38 -9.52
C HIS A 131 17.32 4.31 -8.66
N ARG A 132 17.50 4.39 -7.35
CA ARG A 132 16.38 4.54 -6.41
C ARG A 132 15.88 5.97 -6.47
N ILE A 133 14.71 6.15 -7.04
CA ILE A 133 14.06 7.45 -7.18
C ILE A 133 12.75 7.41 -6.41
N ILE A 134 12.41 8.50 -5.73
CA ILE A 134 11.07 8.66 -5.20
C ILE A 134 10.09 8.64 -6.38
N GLY A 135 9.24 7.62 -6.42
CA GLY A 135 8.30 7.42 -7.53
C GLY A 135 7.24 8.53 -7.62
N SER A 136 6.64 8.67 -8.79
CA SER A 136 5.58 9.65 -9.05
C SER A 136 4.38 9.50 -8.10
N VAL A 137 4.03 8.28 -7.74
CA VAL A 137 2.94 7.99 -6.78
C VAL A 137 3.25 8.57 -5.41
N ALA A 138 4.46 8.33 -4.88
CA ALA A 138 4.89 8.86 -3.60
C ALA A 138 4.90 10.39 -3.59
N ILE A 139 5.43 11.02 -4.64
CA ILE A 139 5.44 12.49 -4.78
C ILE A 139 4.01 13.04 -4.77
N ARG A 140 3.09 12.43 -5.50
CA ARG A 140 1.69 12.88 -5.57
C ARG A 140 0.98 12.72 -4.22
N LEU A 141 1.24 11.62 -3.50
CA LEU A 141 0.69 11.40 -2.15
C LEU A 141 1.19 12.45 -1.16
N VAL A 142 2.49 12.76 -1.17
CA VAL A 142 3.07 13.82 -0.33
C VAL A 142 2.48 15.18 -0.66
N LYS A 143 2.37 15.51 -1.95
CA LYS A 143 1.77 16.79 -2.40
C LYS A 143 0.29 16.91 -2.07
N ALA A 144 -0.44 15.81 -2.00
CA ALA A 144 -1.84 15.82 -1.59
C ALA A 144 -2.02 16.29 -0.14
N GLY A 145 -1.01 16.09 0.72
CA GLY A 145 -0.99 16.60 2.10
C GLY A 145 -2.08 16.02 3.00
N ARG A 146 -2.58 14.83 2.71
CA ARG A 146 -3.73 14.24 3.42
C ARG A 146 -3.34 13.21 4.47
N TRP A 147 -2.23 12.53 4.28
CA TRP A 147 -1.73 11.49 5.19
C TRP A 147 -0.25 11.66 5.43
N PRO A 148 0.27 11.22 6.59
CA PRO A 148 1.69 10.90 6.70
C PRO A 148 2.07 9.86 5.65
N VAL A 149 3.12 10.12 4.89
CA VAL A 149 3.59 9.23 3.81
C VAL A 149 5.02 8.79 4.11
N THR A 150 5.22 7.49 4.16
CA THR A 150 6.55 6.90 4.31
C THR A 150 6.97 6.24 3.00
N VAL A 151 8.15 6.59 2.52
CA VAL A 151 8.74 5.99 1.32
C VAL A 151 9.86 5.06 1.74
N VAL A 152 9.72 3.79 1.40
CA VAL A 152 10.68 2.74 1.75
C VAL A 152 11.60 2.49 0.54
N PRO A 153 12.92 2.65 0.69
CA PRO A 153 13.88 2.42 -0.39
C PRO A 153 14.02 0.97 -0.81
#